data_540f4efe68c8cf7a8de4b5da5b5c472d
#
_entry.id   540f4efe68c8cf7a8de4b5da5b5c472d
#
_cell.length_a   1.000
_cell.length_b   1.000
_cell.length_c   1.000
_cell.angle_alpha   90.00
_cell.angle_beta   90.00
_cell.angle_gamma   90.00
#
_symmetry.space_group_name_H-M   'P 1'
#
loop_
_entity.id
_entity.type
_entity.pdbx_description
1 polymer ?
#
loop_
_entity_poly.entity_id
_entity_poly.type
_entity_poly.pdbx_seq_one_letter_code
_entity_poly.pdbx_strand_id
1 'polypeptide(L)'
;MITVTLQQITDAFTQPGPGLLSPVQRLLTLSLPVRTAFHLKRAVEAVEAEFQRAESLRTELVKKYGAKTSKDDEPEMWRVTTEHAGAFAKDYNDLLSEVVEFPNVRSLMLDEFGNAQLMTADVFALGWLIVDEEAADNVTPKAKAKAA
;
A
#
# COMPACT_ATOMS: atom_id res chain seq x y z
N MET A 1 -3.83 15.61 -2.24
CA MET A 1 -3.06 14.68 -3.08
C MET A 1 -2.19 13.79 -2.20
N ILE A 2 -2.12 12.51 -2.53
CA ILE A 2 -1.27 11.55 -1.83
C ILE A 2 -0.17 11.08 -2.76
N THR A 3 1.06 11.03 -2.26
CA THR A 3 2.21 10.49 -2.99
C THR A 3 2.77 9.32 -2.18
N VAL A 4 2.93 8.17 -2.83
CA VAL A 4 3.29 6.93 -2.16
C VAL A 4 4.11 6.04 -3.10
N THR A 5 4.98 5.21 -2.55
CA THR A 5 5.74 4.24 -3.35
C THR A 5 4.94 2.95 -3.50
N LEU A 6 5.24 2.18 -4.55
CA LEU A 6 4.63 0.86 -4.72
C LEU A 6 4.98 -0.09 -3.57
N GLN A 7 6.15 0.09 -2.93
CA GLN A 7 6.50 -0.68 -1.74
C GLN A 7 5.49 -0.44 -0.61
N GLN A 8 5.15 0.82 -0.36
CA GLN A 8 4.19 1.17 0.67
C GLN A 8 2.79 0.63 0.36
N ILE A 9 2.40 0.69 -0.91
CA ILE A 9 1.12 0.12 -1.36
C ILE A 9 1.10 -1.39 -1.15
N THR A 10 2.15 -2.07 -1.57
CA THR A 10 2.26 -3.52 -1.45
C THR A 10 2.19 -3.95 0.02
N ASP A 11 2.91 -3.26 0.89
CA ASP A 11 2.89 -3.55 2.32
C ASP A 11 1.50 -3.39 2.94
N ALA A 12 0.75 -2.38 2.46
CA ALA A 12 -0.61 -2.12 2.96
C ALA A 12 -1.62 -3.20 2.57
N PHE A 13 -1.43 -3.84 1.42
CA PHE A 13 -2.35 -4.87 0.92
C PHE A 13 -1.87 -6.29 1.18
N THR A 14 -0.68 -6.48 1.73
CA THR A 14 -0.12 -7.81 1.97
C THR A 14 -0.49 -8.32 3.35
N GLN A 15 -0.96 -9.55 3.42
CA GLN A 15 -1.23 -10.22 4.69
C GLN A 15 0.10 -10.55 5.38
N PRO A 16 0.23 -10.23 6.67
CA PRO A 16 1.46 -10.54 7.40
C PRO A 16 1.68 -12.02 7.66
N GLY A 17 0.63 -12.83 7.50
CA GLY A 17 0.71 -14.29 7.65
C GLY A 17 -0.61 -14.96 7.34
N PRO A 18 -0.62 -16.31 7.30
CA PRO A 18 -1.84 -17.06 7.03
C PRO A 18 -2.95 -16.75 8.05
N GLY A 19 -4.15 -16.46 7.56
CA GLY A 19 -5.29 -16.16 8.41
C GLY A 19 -5.29 -14.79 9.04
N LEU A 20 -4.27 -13.96 8.79
CA LEU A 20 -4.19 -12.60 9.28
C LEU A 20 -4.63 -11.61 8.20
N LEU A 21 -5.20 -10.49 8.64
CA LEU A 21 -5.66 -9.45 7.71
C LEU A 21 -4.50 -8.50 7.37
N SER A 22 -4.52 -7.98 6.15
CA SER A 22 -3.61 -6.89 5.76
C SER A 22 -4.02 -5.61 6.48
N PRO A 23 -3.13 -4.60 6.56
CA PRO A 23 -3.50 -3.31 7.15
C PRO A 23 -4.75 -2.68 6.54
N VAL A 24 -4.89 -2.73 5.22
CA VAL A 24 -6.09 -2.20 4.55
C VAL A 24 -7.33 -3.00 4.94
N GLN A 25 -7.24 -4.33 4.98
CA GLN A 25 -8.37 -5.17 5.38
C GLN A 25 -8.82 -4.87 6.81
N ARG A 26 -7.87 -4.63 7.71
CA ARG A 26 -8.19 -4.26 9.09
C ARG A 26 -8.95 -2.93 9.16
N LEU A 27 -8.54 -1.94 8.37
CA LEU A 27 -9.28 -0.68 8.29
C LEU A 27 -10.71 -0.88 7.83
N LEU A 28 -10.92 -1.78 6.86
CA LEU A 28 -12.25 -2.04 6.31
C LEU A 28 -13.18 -2.73 7.29
N THR A 29 -12.65 -3.29 8.38
CA THR A 29 -13.46 -3.92 9.43
C THR A 29 -13.91 -2.95 10.51
N LEU A 30 -13.38 -1.73 10.53
CA LEU A 30 -13.71 -0.74 11.55
C LEU A 30 -15.07 -0.10 11.29
N SER A 31 -15.77 0.22 12.38
CA SER A 31 -16.98 1.04 12.30
C SER A 31 -16.57 2.50 12.23
N LEU A 32 -16.78 3.13 11.09
CA LEU A 32 -16.35 4.49 10.84
C LEU A 32 -17.53 5.41 10.58
N PRO A 33 -17.41 6.72 10.86
CA PRO A 33 -18.41 7.68 10.40
C PRO A 33 -18.60 7.56 8.89
N VAL A 34 -19.83 7.78 8.43
CA VAL A 34 -20.19 7.55 7.02
C VAL A 34 -19.30 8.32 6.07
N ARG A 35 -19.02 9.57 6.36
CA ARG A 35 -18.16 10.39 5.50
C ARG A 35 -16.75 9.83 5.41
N THR A 36 -16.19 9.41 6.54
CA THR A 36 -14.87 8.80 6.58
C THR A 36 -14.86 7.49 5.79
N ALA A 37 -15.89 6.68 5.92
CA ALA A 37 -16.02 5.43 5.18
C ALA A 37 -16.02 5.68 3.66
N PHE A 38 -16.70 6.70 3.18
CA PHE A 38 -16.68 7.05 1.76
C PHE A 38 -15.31 7.50 1.29
N HIS A 39 -14.62 8.32 2.07
CA HIS A 39 -13.26 8.74 1.71
C HIS A 39 -12.29 7.57 1.71
N LEU A 40 -12.41 6.68 2.69
CA LEU A 40 -11.60 5.47 2.74
C LEU A 40 -11.87 4.58 1.54
N LYS A 41 -13.14 4.40 1.17
CA LYS A 41 -13.52 3.61 -0.02
C LYS A 41 -12.85 4.14 -1.27
N ARG A 42 -12.90 5.46 -1.51
CA ARG A 42 -12.27 6.07 -2.67
C ARG A 42 -10.76 5.86 -2.68
N ALA A 43 -10.13 6.04 -1.52
CA ALA A 43 -8.70 5.84 -1.39
C ALA A 43 -8.31 4.39 -1.69
N VAL A 44 -9.02 3.44 -1.09
CA VAL A 44 -8.74 2.01 -1.27
C VAL A 44 -8.92 1.60 -2.73
N GLU A 45 -10.01 2.02 -3.37
CA GLU A 45 -10.25 1.69 -4.77
C GLU A 45 -9.15 2.20 -5.69
N ALA A 46 -8.71 3.45 -5.49
CA ALA A 46 -7.66 4.03 -6.32
C ALA A 46 -6.32 3.33 -6.10
N VAL A 47 -5.98 3.06 -4.85
CA VAL A 47 -4.69 2.44 -4.49
C VAL A 47 -4.68 0.97 -4.88
N GLU A 48 -5.81 0.27 -4.75
CA GLU A 48 -5.92 -1.13 -5.13
C GLU A 48 -5.62 -1.34 -6.61
N ALA A 49 -6.06 -0.43 -7.47
CA ALA A 49 -5.76 -0.51 -8.90
C ALA A 49 -4.25 -0.52 -9.16
N GLU A 50 -3.50 0.31 -8.43
CA GLU A 50 -2.04 0.33 -8.53
C GLU A 50 -1.41 -0.91 -7.92
N PHE A 51 -1.98 -1.44 -6.84
CA PHE A 51 -1.53 -2.71 -6.27
C PHE A 51 -1.67 -3.85 -7.27
N GLN A 52 -2.81 -3.93 -7.95
CA GLN A 52 -3.04 -4.96 -8.97
C GLN A 52 -2.07 -4.81 -10.14
N ARG A 53 -1.78 -3.58 -10.55
CA ARG A 53 -0.78 -3.32 -11.58
C ARG A 53 0.60 -3.83 -11.14
N ALA A 54 0.99 -3.54 -9.91
CA ALA A 54 2.27 -3.99 -9.36
C ALA A 54 2.34 -5.53 -9.28
N GLU A 55 1.26 -6.18 -8.89
CA GLU A 55 1.21 -7.64 -8.84
C GLU A 55 1.32 -8.28 -10.23
N SER A 56 0.70 -7.66 -11.23
CA SER A 56 0.83 -8.12 -12.61
C SER A 56 2.27 -8.00 -13.10
N LEU A 57 2.93 -6.88 -12.82
CA LEU A 57 4.31 -6.68 -13.19
C LEU A 57 5.25 -7.62 -12.44
N ARG A 58 4.98 -7.89 -11.16
CA ARG A 58 5.75 -8.87 -10.39
C ARG A 58 5.63 -10.26 -11.02
N THR A 59 4.43 -10.66 -11.42
CA THR A 59 4.21 -11.93 -12.08
C THR A 59 4.99 -12.01 -13.40
N GLU A 60 4.99 -10.95 -14.18
CA GLU A 60 5.79 -10.90 -15.41
C GLU A 60 7.28 -11.05 -15.14
N LEU A 61 7.79 -10.41 -14.07
CA LEU A 61 9.19 -10.55 -13.68
C LEU A 61 9.52 -11.97 -13.24
N VAL A 62 8.61 -12.63 -12.51
CA VAL A 62 8.78 -14.01 -12.10
C VAL A 62 8.87 -14.92 -13.33
N LYS A 63 8.03 -14.69 -14.33
CA LYS A 63 8.08 -15.46 -15.58
C LYS A 63 9.34 -15.18 -16.38
N LYS A 64 9.80 -13.93 -16.39
CA LYS A 64 11.01 -13.53 -17.11
C LYS A 64 12.27 -14.19 -16.55
N TYR A 65 12.37 -14.27 -15.22
CA TYR A 65 13.56 -14.77 -14.53
C TYR A 65 13.38 -16.15 -13.92
N GLY A 66 12.25 -16.78 -14.17
CA GLY A 66 11.90 -18.04 -13.54
C GLY A 66 11.62 -19.16 -14.54
N ALA A 67 11.27 -20.28 -13.97
CA ALA A 67 10.87 -21.47 -14.73
C ALA A 67 9.56 -21.98 -14.16
N LYS A 68 8.75 -22.57 -15.04
CA LYS A 68 7.48 -23.19 -14.65
C LYS A 68 7.78 -24.45 -13.83
N THR A 69 7.24 -24.50 -12.62
CA THR A 69 7.48 -25.61 -11.69
C THR A 69 6.29 -26.56 -11.58
N SER A 70 5.12 -26.16 -12.10
CA SER A 70 3.92 -27.01 -12.06
C SER A 70 3.89 -27.98 -13.23
N LYS A 71 3.15 -29.07 -13.04
CA LYS A 71 2.85 -30.03 -14.11
C LYS A 71 1.67 -29.53 -14.95
N ASP A 72 1.47 -30.13 -16.12
CA ASP A 72 0.43 -29.70 -17.06
C ASP A 72 -1.00 -29.75 -16.49
N ASP A 73 -1.25 -30.68 -15.56
CA ASP A 73 -2.56 -30.88 -14.92
C ASP A 73 -2.73 -30.07 -13.63
N GLU A 74 -1.72 -29.27 -13.26
CA GLU A 74 -1.73 -28.46 -12.04
C GLU A 74 -1.90 -26.98 -12.38
N PRO A 75 -2.35 -26.13 -11.41
CA PRO A 75 -2.32 -24.69 -11.60
C PRO A 75 -0.92 -24.22 -11.97
N GLU A 76 -0.85 -23.26 -12.88
CA GLU A 76 0.42 -22.73 -13.33
C GLU A 76 1.17 -22.07 -12.17
N MET A 77 2.39 -22.55 -11.92
CA MET A 77 3.28 -22.01 -10.89
C MET A 77 4.65 -21.73 -11.47
N TRP A 78 5.21 -20.59 -11.10
CA TRP A 78 6.52 -20.16 -11.56
C TRP A 78 7.40 -19.84 -10.35
N ARG A 79 8.68 -20.11 -10.50
CA ARG A 79 9.66 -19.81 -9.46
C ARG A 79 10.90 -19.20 -10.11
N VAL A 80 11.40 -18.13 -9.51
CA VAL A 80 12.65 -17.50 -9.95
C VAL A 80 13.79 -18.49 -9.71
N THR A 81 14.63 -18.69 -10.73
CA THR A 81 15.79 -19.59 -10.63
C THR A 81 16.89 -18.92 -9.81
N THR A 82 17.72 -19.73 -9.16
CA THR A 82 18.85 -19.22 -8.37
C THR A 82 19.79 -18.38 -9.24
N GLU A 83 19.97 -18.79 -10.49
CA GLU A 83 20.83 -18.09 -11.45
C GLU A 83 20.37 -16.65 -11.69
N HIS A 84 19.06 -16.41 -11.71
CA HIS A 84 18.46 -15.11 -12.00
C HIS A 84 17.93 -14.37 -10.78
N ALA A 85 18.15 -14.90 -9.57
CA ALA A 85 17.60 -14.31 -8.35
C ALA A 85 18.09 -12.88 -8.13
N GLY A 86 19.35 -12.60 -8.41
CA GLY A 86 19.90 -11.23 -8.26
C GLY A 86 19.28 -10.24 -9.23
N ALA A 87 19.13 -10.63 -10.49
CA ALA A 87 18.51 -9.77 -11.51
C ALA A 87 17.03 -9.53 -11.20
N PHE A 88 16.31 -10.55 -10.77
CA PHE A 88 14.93 -10.43 -10.34
C PHE A 88 14.80 -9.46 -9.17
N ALA A 89 15.63 -9.61 -8.14
CA ALA A 89 15.58 -8.76 -6.96
C ALA A 89 15.82 -7.29 -7.32
N LYS A 90 16.77 -7.03 -8.21
CA LYS A 90 17.05 -5.67 -8.67
C LYS A 90 15.85 -5.06 -9.39
N ASP A 91 15.29 -5.76 -10.35
CA ASP A 91 14.18 -5.25 -11.15
C ASP A 91 12.93 -5.08 -10.27
N TYR A 92 12.69 -5.99 -9.34
CA TYR A 92 11.56 -5.90 -8.43
C TYR A 92 11.72 -4.72 -7.45
N ASN A 93 12.92 -4.51 -6.92
CA ASN A 93 13.18 -3.37 -6.05
C ASN A 93 13.03 -2.05 -6.81
N ASP A 94 13.46 -1.99 -8.06
CA ASP A 94 13.27 -0.81 -8.90
C ASP A 94 11.76 -0.53 -9.10
N LEU A 95 10.98 -1.57 -9.33
CA LEU A 95 9.52 -1.45 -9.45
C LEU A 95 8.91 -0.92 -8.15
N LEU A 96 9.29 -1.49 -7.01
CA LEU A 96 8.74 -1.10 -5.71
C LEU A 96 9.13 0.32 -5.31
N SER A 97 10.20 0.86 -5.88
CA SER A 97 10.64 2.23 -5.63
C SER A 97 9.88 3.26 -6.45
N GLU A 98 9.06 2.81 -7.39
CA GLU A 98 8.26 3.71 -8.22
C GLU A 98 7.29 4.51 -7.36
N VAL A 99 7.25 5.82 -7.59
CA VAL A 99 6.38 6.73 -6.85
C VAL A 99 5.09 6.93 -7.65
N VAL A 100 3.97 6.80 -6.96
CA VAL A 100 2.65 6.98 -7.56
C VAL A 100 1.95 8.15 -6.88
N GLU A 101 1.32 9.00 -7.67
CA GLU A 101 0.56 10.14 -7.19
C GLU A 101 -0.94 9.91 -7.37
N PHE A 102 -1.72 10.24 -6.34
CA PHE A 102 -3.17 10.14 -6.35
C PHE A 102 -3.77 11.52 -6.14
N PRO A 103 -3.95 12.31 -7.21
CA PRO A 103 -4.41 13.69 -7.08
C PRO A 103 -5.84 13.81 -6.55
N ASN A 104 -6.66 12.81 -6.76
CA ASN A 104 -8.07 12.81 -6.37
C ASN A 104 -8.33 12.12 -5.02
N VAL A 105 -7.27 11.67 -4.36
CA VAL A 105 -7.36 11.02 -3.06
C VAL A 105 -6.78 11.97 -2.01
N ARG A 106 -7.54 12.18 -0.93
CA ARG A 106 -7.04 12.97 0.19
C ARG A 106 -6.62 12.08 1.35
N SER A 107 -5.70 12.58 2.14
CA SER A 107 -5.32 11.91 3.39
C SER A 107 -6.51 11.90 4.34
N LEU A 108 -6.57 10.88 5.17
CA LEU A 108 -7.57 10.78 6.24
C LEU A 108 -6.94 11.28 7.53
N MET A 109 -7.64 12.21 8.19
CA MET A 109 -7.19 12.72 9.47
C MET A 109 -7.55 11.74 10.58
N LEU A 110 -6.68 11.61 11.56
CA LEU A 110 -6.87 10.67 12.65
C LEU A 110 -8.20 10.90 13.40
N ASP A 111 -8.60 12.15 13.58
CA ASP A 111 -9.85 12.50 14.26
C ASP A 111 -11.09 12.09 13.46
N GLU A 112 -10.96 11.88 12.14
CA GLU A 112 -12.08 11.43 11.30
C GLU A 112 -12.49 9.99 11.59
N PHE A 113 -11.65 9.23 12.27
CA PHE A 113 -11.95 7.84 12.62
C PHE A 113 -12.90 7.73 13.82
N GLY A 114 -13.23 8.84 14.47
CA GLY A 114 -14.17 8.83 15.58
C GLY A 114 -13.64 8.00 16.75
N ASN A 115 -14.46 7.06 17.21
CA ASN A 115 -14.13 6.18 18.32
C ASN A 115 -13.44 4.86 17.88
N ALA A 116 -13.21 4.70 16.58
CA ALA A 116 -12.55 3.49 16.08
C ALA A 116 -11.10 3.44 16.58
N GLN A 117 -10.69 2.24 16.96
CA GLN A 117 -9.34 2.02 17.45
C GLN A 117 -8.45 1.47 16.34
N LEU A 118 -7.33 2.14 16.13
CA LEU A 118 -6.33 1.73 15.15
C LEU A 118 -5.19 0.99 15.87
N MET A 119 -4.73 -0.08 15.26
CA MET A 119 -3.54 -0.76 15.76
C MET A 119 -2.29 0.06 15.40
N THR A 120 -1.30 0.05 16.28
CA THR A 120 -0.05 0.76 16.04
C THR A 120 0.60 0.34 14.73
N ALA A 121 0.59 -0.96 14.44
CA ALA A 121 1.15 -1.48 13.19
C ALA A 121 0.45 -0.89 11.96
N ASP A 122 -0.86 -0.66 12.04
CA ASP A 122 -1.63 -0.09 10.93
C ASP A 122 -1.30 1.38 10.72
N VAL A 123 -1.08 2.12 11.80
CA VAL A 123 -0.66 3.52 11.71
C VAL A 123 0.69 3.63 10.99
N PHE A 124 1.63 2.73 11.29
CA PHE A 124 2.92 2.71 10.59
C PHE A 124 2.76 2.31 9.13
N ALA A 125 2.01 1.26 8.85
CA ALA A 125 1.85 0.75 7.49
C ALA A 125 1.07 1.72 6.59
N LEU A 126 0.18 2.52 7.16
CA LEU A 126 -0.72 3.41 6.43
C LEU A 126 -0.45 4.89 6.71
N GLY A 127 0.76 5.22 7.17
CA GLY A 127 1.15 6.59 7.45
C GLY A 127 1.10 7.51 6.23
N TRP A 128 1.13 6.95 5.03
CA TRP A 128 0.96 7.72 3.80
C TRP A 128 -0.50 8.10 3.55
N LEU A 129 -1.44 7.45 4.18
CA LEU A 129 -2.88 7.70 4.04
C LEU A 129 -3.48 8.35 5.27
N ILE A 130 -3.11 7.87 6.46
CA ILE A 130 -3.64 8.34 7.73
C ILE A 130 -2.63 9.28 8.36
N VAL A 131 -3.06 10.52 8.58
CA VAL A 131 -2.22 11.54 9.22
C VAL A 131 -2.91 12.06 10.47
N ASP A 132 -2.13 12.47 11.46
CA ASP A 132 -2.70 13.15 12.59
C ASP A 132 -2.76 14.65 12.32
N GLU A 133 -3.56 15.36 13.10
CA GLU A 133 -3.74 16.79 12.96
C GLU A 133 -2.41 17.53 13.20
N GLU A 134 -1.63 17.05 14.16
CA GLU A 134 -0.34 17.64 14.48
C GLU A 134 0.66 17.50 13.32
N ALA A 135 0.72 16.34 12.71
CA ALA A 135 1.60 16.11 11.56
C ALA A 135 1.18 16.96 10.35
N ALA A 136 -0.12 17.07 10.10
CA ALA A 136 -0.65 17.90 9.01
C ALA A 136 -0.37 19.38 9.27
N ASP A 137 -0.51 19.82 10.51
CA ASP A 137 -0.22 21.19 10.91
C ASP A 137 1.26 21.52 10.83
N ASN A 138 2.13 20.56 11.08
CA ASN A 138 3.57 20.77 10.99
C ASN A 138 4.03 21.07 9.57
N VAL A 139 3.32 20.62 8.57
CA VAL A 139 3.65 20.94 7.18
C VAL A 139 3.25 22.37 6.84
N THR A 140 2.05 22.78 7.25
CA THR A 140 1.53 24.13 6.98
C THR A 140 2.01 25.17 7.98
N PRO A 141 1.91 24.96 9.30
CA PRO A 141 2.36 25.94 10.29
C PRO A 141 3.85 26.20 10.27
N LYS A 142 4.64 25.26 9.82
CA LYS A 142 6.08 25.45 9.70
C LYS A 142 6.41 26.64 8.82
N ALA A 143 5.71 26.78 7.70
CA ALA A 143 5.87 27.94 6.84
C ALA A 143 5.37 29.21 7.52
N LYS A 144 4.26 29.13 8.26
CA LYS A 144 3.71 30.26 9.01
C LYS A 144 4.63 30.69 10.15
N ALA A 145 5.18 29.75 10.88
CA ALA A 145 6.10 30.05 11.97
C ALA A 145 7.36 30.77 11.47
N LYS A 146 7.83 30.41 10.30
CA LYS A 146 8.97 31.11 9.69
C LYS A 146 8.61 32.50 9.20
N ALA A 147 7.38 32.68 8.79
CA ALA A 147 6.90 33.99 8.33
C ALA A 147 6.65 34.95 9.50
N ALA A 148 6.41 34.39 10.65
CA ALA A 148 6.22 35.21 11.85
C ALA A 148 7.55 35.61 12.49
#